data_42dcaf9e31fcf919638546464a6933f7
#
_entry.id   42dcaf9e31fcf919638546464a6933f7
#
_cell.length_a   1.000
_cell.length_b   1.000
_cell.length_c   1.000
_cell.angle_alpha   90.00
_cell.angle_beta   90.00
_cell.angle_gamma   90.00
#
_symmetry.space_group_name_H-M   'P 1'
#
loop_
_entity.id
_entity.type
_entity.pdbx_description
1 polymer ?
#
loop_
_entity_poly.entity_id
_entity_poly.type
_entity_poly.pdbx_seq_one_letter_code
_entity_poly.pdbx_strand_id
1 'polypeptide(L)'
;MTKFLILILCTLTLKFSYSESYVKAGDSLVWDSENKSYNANGDVEFKNDKFIAFADEMIAQYMENNNKEIFTIVELFENVKIEFKDEIFRGDYAIYTRDNNIIKLIGDVSIQSPSRLLTGNELIADIDNNKRILNSANDGSLVE
;
A
#
# COMPACT_ATOMS: atom_id res chain seq x y z
N MET A 1 -28.86 -49.04 31.61
CA MET A 1 -28.93 -48.22 30.38
C MET A 1 -28.13 -46.95 30.60
N THR A 2 -26.91 -46.94 30.12
CA THR A 2 -26.03 -45.79 30.22
C THR A 2 -26.30 -44.85 29.04
N LYS A 3 -26.84 -43.69 29.31
CA LYS A 3 -26.99 -42.64 28.31
C LYS A 3 -25.61 -42.00 28.08
N PHE A 4 -25.02 -42.27 26.93
CA PHE A 4 -23.84 -41.58 26.47
C PHE A 4 -24.26 -40.16 26.07
N LEU A 5 -23.89 -39.18 26.88
CA LEU A 5 -24.00 -37.77 26.56
C LEU A 5 -22.76 -37.39 25.74
N ILE A 6 -22.90 -37.39 24.43
CA ILE A 6 -21.85 -36.87 23.54
C ILE A 6 -21.87 -35.35 23.66
N LEU A 7 -20.94 -34.81 24.43
CA LEU A 7 -20.68 -33.39 24.49
C LEU A 7 -19.90 -33.02 23.23
N ILE A 8 -20.61 -32.54 22.21
CA ILE A 8 -19.98 -31.94 21.04
C ILE A 8 -19.39 -30.60 21.49
N LEU A 9 -18.11 -30.61 21.82
CA LEU A 9 -17.31 -29.41 22.04
C LEU A 9 -17.09 -28.74 20.70
N CYS A 10 -17.99 -27.83 20.34
CA CYS A 10 -17.83 -26.97 19.17
C CYS A 10 -16.66 -26.03 19.46
N THR A 11 -15.46 -26.42 19.07
CA THR A 11 -14.30 -25.53 19.11
C THR A 11 -14.48 -24.46 18.04
N LEU A 12 -15.03 -23.34 18.48
CA LEU A 12 -15.10 -22.13 17.67
C LEU A 12 -13.66 -21.62 17.47
N THR A 13 -13.02 -22.07 16.41
CA THR A 13 -11.72 -21.50 16.02
C THR A 13 -11.99 -20.10 15.50
N LEU A 14 -11.86 -19.12 16.37
CA LEU A 14 -11.77 -17.72 15.96
C LEU A 14 -10.51 -17.57 15.10
N LYS A 15 -10.70 -17.59 13.80
CA LYS A 15 -9.64 -17.19 12.88
C LYS A 15 -9.46 -15.69 13.04
N PHE A 16 -8.50 -15.29 13.87
CA PHE A 16 -8.03 -13.93 13.86
C PHE A 16 -7.31 -13.71 12.51
N SER A 17 -8.00 -13.05 11.60
CA SER A 17 -7.39 -12.55 10.37
C SER A 17 -6.53 -11.36 10.76
N TYR A 18 -5.25 -11.63 11.06
CA TYR A 18 -4.27 -10.55 11.13
C TYR A 18 -4.02 -10.06 9.71
N SER A 19 -4.43 -8.84 9.40
CA SER A 19 -3.94 -8.16 8.21
C SER A 19 -2.50 -7.73 8.50
N GLU A 20 -1.55 -8.60 8.15
CA GLU A 20 -0.13 -8.34 8.37
C GLU A 20 0.39 -7.41 7.29
N SER A 21 0.95 -6.27 7.73
CA SER A 21 1.80 -5.46 6.86
C SER A 21 3.18 -6.12 6.77
N TYR A 22 3.76 -6.14 5.57
CA TYR A 22 5.10 -6.65 5.37
C TYR A 22 5.89 -5.84 4.34
N VAL A 23 7.20 -5.97 4.43
CA VAL A 23 8.16 -5.46 3.45
C VAL A 23 9.06 -6.60 3.01
N LYS A 24 9.25 -6.72 1.68
CA LYS A 24 10.22 -7.62 1.06
C LYS A 24 11.15 -6.81 0.16
N ALA A 25 12.42 -7.16 0.14
CA ALA A 25 13.42 -6.53 -0.71
C ALA A 25 14.35 -7.60 -1.31
N GLY A 26 14.70 -7.44 -2.59
CA GLY A 26 15.57 -8.38 -3.30
C GLY A 26 17.06 -8.21 -2.99
N ASP A 27 17.51 -6.99 -2.73
CA ASP A 27 18.92 -6.69 -2.52
C ASP A 27 19.28 -6.42 -1.05
N SER A 28 18.57 -5.48 -0.40
CA SER A 28 18.84 -5.15 0.99
C SER A 28 17.59 -4.59 1.69
N LEU A 29 17.50 -4.87 2.97
CA LEU A 29 16.51 -4.30 3.88
C LEU A 29 17.22 -3.87 5.15
N VAL A 30 17.24 -2.57 5.43
CA VAL A 30 17.85 -1.99 6.63
C VAL A 30 16.74 -1.54 7.57
N TRP A 31 16.72 -2.10 8.74
CA TRP A 31 15.86 -1.68 9.83
C TRP A 31 16.62 -0.77 10.77
N ASP A 32 16.18 0.46 10.92
CA ASP A 32 16.74 1.45 11.83
C ASP A 32 15.77 1.70 12.98
N SER A 33 16.01 1.07 14.12
CA SER A 33 15.15 1.18 15.29
C SER A 33 15.28 2.52 16.02
N GLU A 34 16.39 3.24 15.81
CA GLU A 34 16.60 4.56 16.38
C GLU A 34 15.77 5.63 15.65
N ASN A 35 15.80 5.61 14.31
CA ASN A 35 15.05 6.53 13.47
C ASN A 35 13.65 6.02 13.10
N LYS A 36 13.25 4.85 13.58
CA LYS A 36 11.94 4.23 13.30
C LYS A 36 11.64 4.15 11.81
N SER A 37 12.57 3.57 11.04
CA SER A 37 12.46 3.45 9.59
C SER A 37 12.97 2.14 9.04
N TYR A 38 12.43 1.80 7.86
CA TYR A 38 12.93 0.73 7.00
C TYR A 38 13.39 1.33 5.68
N ASN A 39 14.57 0.92 5.21
CA ASN A 39 15.09 1.24 3.89
C ASN A 39 15.24 -0.06 3.10
N ALA A 40 14.52 -0.21 2.03
CA ALA A 40 14.49 -1.40 1.20
C ALA A 40 14.98 -1.09 -0.22
N ASN A 41 15.81 -1.96 -0.77
CA ASN A 41 16.38 -1.83 -2.11
C ASN A 41 16.23 -3.12 -2.90
N GLY A 42 15.90 -2.97 -4.19
CA GLY A 42 15.79 -4.02 -5.17
C GLY A 42 14.48 -4.81 -5.06
N ASP A 43 13.67 -4.78 -6.10
CA ASP A 43 12.42 -5.53 -6.19
C ASP A 43 11.60 -5.47 -4.89
N VAL A 44 11.35 -4.25 -4.43
CA VAL A 44 10.64 -4.03 -3.17
C VAL A 44 9.16 -4.34 -3.33
N GLU A 45 8.62 -5.08 -2.37
CA GLU A 45 7.20 -5.33 -2.21
C GLU A 45 6.76 -4.89 -0.81
N PHE A 46 5.78 -4.00 -0.77
CA PHE A 46 5.13 -3.53 0.46
C PHE A 46 3.66 -3.91 0.44
N LYS A 47 3.19 -4.46 1.52
CA LYS A 47 1.76 -4.76 1.68
C LYS A 47 1.26 -4.25 3.02
N ASN A 48 0.09 -3.63 3.00
CA ASN A 48 -0.72 -3.37 4.18
C ASN A 48 -2.13 -3.96 3.99
N ASP A 49 -3.06 -3.60 4.87
CA ASP A 49 -4.44 -4.06 4.81
C ASP A 49 -5.24 -3.49 3.62
N LYS A 50 -4.72 -2.50 2.91
CA LYS A 50 -5.45 -1.77 1.86
C LYS A 50 -4.91 -2.00 0.46
N PHE A 51 -3.58 -2.10 0.29
CA PHE A 51 -2.96 -2.21 -1.02
C PHE A 51 -1.65 -3.01 -0.99
N ILE A 52 -1.18 -3.37 -2.16
CA ILE A 52 0.15 -3.93 -2.39
C ILE A 52 0.90 -2.97 -3.31
N ALA A 53 2.13 -2.64 -2.95
CA ALA A 53 2.98 -1.74 -3.72
C ALA A 53 4.30 -2.39 -4.08
N PHE A 54 4.81 -2.07 -5.26
CA PHE A 54 6.08 -2.51 -5.81
C PHE A 54 6.89 -1.30 -6.26
N ALA A 55 8.18 -1.32 -6.02
CA ALA A 55 9.10 -0.28 -6.46
C ALA A 55 10.54 -0.80 -6.46
N ASP A 56 11.48 -0.02 -6.99
CA ASP A 56 12.91 -0.36 -6.92
C ASP A 56 13.50 -0.07 -5.53
N GLU A 57 13.00 0.98 -4.88
CA GLU A 57 13.45 1.40 -3.55
C GLU A 57 12.27 1.86 -2.71
N MET A 58 12.39 1.74 -1.40
CA MET A 58 11.39 2.19 -0.44
C MET A 58 12.03 2.73 0.84
N ILE A 59 11.46 3.82 1.34
CA ILE A 59 11.69 4.30 2.71
C ILE A 59 10.34 4.31 3.43
N ALA A 60 10.24 3.56 4.51
CA ALA A 60 9.02 3.50 5.32
C ALA A 60 9.31 3.94 6.75
N GLN A 61 8.55 4.89 7.23
CA GLN A 61 8.57 5.31 8.62
C GLN A 61 7.46 4.59 9.39
N TYR A 62 7.72 4.25 10.64
CA TYR A 62 6.75 3.60 11.48
C TYR A 62 6.70 4.22 12.87
N MET A 63 5.61 3.99 13.56
CA MET A 63 5.45 4.23 14.98
C MET A 63 5.17 2.93 15.71
N GLU A 64 5.47 2.87 16.99
CA GLU A 64 5.12 1.73 17.84
C GLU A 64 3.90 2.07 18.70
N ASN A 65 2.93 1.16 18.70
CA ASN A 65 1.76 1.23 19.54
C ASN A 65 1.44 -0.18 20.06
N ASN A 66 1.45 -0.36 21.39
CA ASN A 66 1.20 -1.66 22.04
C ASN A 66 2.10 -2.78 21.50
N ASN A 67 3.40 -2.52 21.34
CA ASN A 67 4.40 -3.44 20.78
C ASN A 67 4.15 -3.84 19.31
N LYS A 68 3.33 -3.07 18.58
CA LYS A 68 3.12 -3.23 17.14
C LYS A 68 3.73 -2.06 16.40
N GLU A 69 4.39 -2.36 15.28
CA GLU A 69 4.87 -1.37 14.34
C GLU A 69 3.74 -1.02 13.37
N ILE A 70 3.50 0.27 13.22
CA ILE A 70 2.48 0.81 12.32
C ILE A 70 3.17 1.75 11.34
N PHE A 71 3.15 1.42 10.06
CA PHE A 71 3.72 2.29 9.02
C PHE A 71 2.88 3.55 8.88
N THR A 72 3.53 4.70 9.06
CA THR A 72 2.89 6.02 9.02
C THR A 72 3.08 6.73 7.69
N ILE A 73 4.28 6.64 7.12
CA ILE A 73 4.64 7.22 5.83
C ILE A 73 5.44 6.18 5.06
N VAL A 74 5.06 5.93 3.82
CA VAL A 74 5.77 5.03 2.92
C VAL A 74 6.08 5.77 1.63
N GLU A 75 7.36 5.91 1.31
CA GLU A 75 7.84 6.48 0.06
C GLU A 75 8.39 5.37 -0.84
N LEU A 76 8.00 5.40 -2.10
CA LEU A 76 8.37 4.44 -3.12
C LEU A 76 9.04 5.17 -4.27
N PHE A 77 10.19 4.66 -4.70
CA PHE A 77 11.04 5.30 -5.69
C PHE A 77 11.29 4.37 -6.87
N GLU A 78 11.07 4.86 -8.07
CA GLU A 78 11.33 4.22 -9.35
C GLU A 78 10.45 2.98 -9.62
N ASN A 79 9.89 2.93 -10.81
CA ASN A 79 9.06 1.81 -11.28
C ASN A 79 7.94 1.45 -10.29
N VAL A 80 7.25 2.46 -9.79
CA VAL A 80 6.20 2.26 -8.79
C VAL A 80 4.97 1.64 -9.43
N LYS A 81 4.44 0.60 -8.79
CA LYS A 81 3.18 -0.04 -9.12
C LYS A 81 2.41 -0.30 -7.83
N ILE A 82 1.19 0.19 -7.76
CA ILE A 82 0.31 -0.01 -6.61
C ILE A 82 -0.96 -0.71 -7.07
N GLU A 83 -1.26 -1.84 -6.47
CA GLU A 83 -2.51 -2.59 -6.70
C GLU A 83 -3.49 -2.30 -5.57
N PHE A 84 -4.59 -1.67 -5.92
CA PHE A 84 -5.66 -1.31 -5.00
C PHE A 84 -7.00 -1.75 -5.57
N LYS A 85 -7.64 -2.74 -4.94
CA LYS A 85 -8.85 -3.39 -5.46
C LYS A 85 -8.62 -3.87 -6.90
N ASP A 86 -9.41 -3.42 -7.86
CA ASP A 86 -9.31 -3.73 -9.29
C ASP A 86 -8.56 -2.67 -10.10
N GLU A 87 -7.95 -1.71 -9.42
CA GLU A 87 -7.14 -0.64 -10.04
C GLU A 87 -5.64 -0.89 -9.86
N ILE A 88 -4.86 -0.49 -10.87
CA ILE A 88 -3.41 -0.47 -10.82
C ILE A 88 -2.94 0.95 -11.07
N PHE A 89 -2.21 1.51 -10.11
CA PHE A 89 -1.56 2.81 -10.23
C PHE A 89 -0.09 2.61 -10.58
N ARG A 90 0.43 3.39 -11.51
CA ARG A 90 1.86 3.38 -11.88
C ARG A 90 2.39 4.80 -11.88
N GLY A 91 3.68 4.95 -11.52
CA GLY A 91 4.37 6.22 -11.52
C GLY A 91 5.84 6.06 -11.23
N ASP A 92 6.58 7.18 -11.22
CA ASP A 92 8.01 7.18 -10.90
C ASP A 92 8.27 7.29 -9.40
N TYR A 93 7.38 7.94 -8.69
CA TYR A 93 7.47 8.16 -7.25
C TYR A 93 6.07 8.07 -6.62
N ALA A 94 5.99 7.51 -5.42
CA ALA A 94 4.77 7.51 -4.64
C ALA A 94 5.04 7.78 -3.17
N ILE A 95 4.10 8.43 -2.52
CA ILE A 95 4.07 8.58 -1.07
C ILE A 95 2.69 8.21 -0.55
N TYR A 96 2.66 7.36 0.45
CA TYR A 96 1.47 7.00 1.20
C TYR A 96 1.56 7.61 2.61
N THR A 97 0.49 8.26 3.02
CA THR A 97 0.34 8.82 4.36
C THR A 97 -0.85 8.17 5.05
N ARG A 98 -0.59 7.50 6.17
CA ARG A 98 -1.60 6.72 6.89
C ARG A 98 -2.69 7.59 7.52
N ASP A 99 -2.34 8.76 8.08
CA ASP A 99 -3.27 9.59 8.84
C ASP A 99 -4.53 9.94 8.05
N ASN A 100 -4.38 10.20 6.76
CA ASN A 100 -5.49 10.53 5.86
C ASN A 100 -5.78 9.47 4.80
N ASN A 101 -5.02 8.36 4.79
CA ASN A 101 -5.10 7.31 3.77
C ASN A 101 -5.03 7.84 2.33
N ILE A 102 -4.06 8.72 2.08
CA ILE A 102 -3.82 9.29 0.76
C ILE A 102 -2.56 8.67 0.16
N ILE A 103 -2.67 8.26 -1.11
CA ILE A 103 -1.55 7.89 -1.97
C ILE A 103 -1.38 9.00 -3.00
N LYS A 104 -0.17 9.56 -3.09
CA LYS A 104 0.19 10.52 -4.13
C LYS A 104 1.26 9.91 -5.02
N LEU A 105 1.03 9.91 -6.34
CA LEU A 105 2.00 9.49 -7.33
C LEU A 105 2.41 10.67 -8.20
N ILE A 106 3.68 10.67 -8.61
CA ILE A 106 4.26 11.71 -9.46
C ILE A 106 5.11 11.05 -10.55
N GLY A 107 5.02 11.60 -11.76
CA GLY A 107 5.83 11.22 -12.92
C GLY A 107 5.26 10.04 -13.70
N ASP A 108 4.92 10.25 -14.96
CA ASP A 108 4.36 9.25 -15.87
C ASP A 108 3.28 8.38 -15.22
N VAL A 109 2.28 9.06 -14.64
CA VAL A 109 1.25 8.39 -13.84
C VAL A 109 0.18 7.78 -14.72
N SER A 110 -0.23 6.57 -14.39
CA SER A 110 -1.39 5.92 -15.00
C SER A 110 -2.27 5.24 -13.95
N ILE A 111 -3.56 5.20 -14.24
CA ILE A 111 -4.56 4.42 -13.53
C ILE A 111 -5.19 3.46 -14.52
N GLN A 112 -5.02 2.18 -14.28
CA GLN A 112 -5.61 1.12 -15.09
C GLN A 112 -6.70 0.41 -14.29
N SER A 113 -7.88 0.31 -14.86
CA SER A 113 -8.99 -0.52 -14.38
C SER A 113 -9.46 -1.45 -15.50
N PRO A 114 -10.37 -2.41 -15.25
CA PRO A 114 -10.83 -3.32 -16.31
C PRO A 114 -11.42 -2.64 -17.54
N SER A 115 -11.98 -1.44 -17.39
CA SER A 115 -12.71 -0.72 -18.45
C SER A 115 -11.99 0.50 -19.02
N ARG A 116 -10.86 0.95 -18.41
CA ARG A 116 -10.24 2.21 -18.84
C ARG A 116 -8.78 2.31 -18.40
N LEU A 117 -8.05 3.15 -19.12
CA LEU A 117 -6.70 3.60 -18.79
C LEU A 117 -6.70 5.13 -18.80
N LEU A 118 -6.29 5.74 -17.69
CA LEU A 118 -6.13 7.18 -17.55
C LEU A 118 -4.65 7.49 -17.32
N THR A 119 -4.14 8.55 -17.91
CA THR A 119 -2.74 8.97 -17.78
C THR A 119 -2.63 10.43 -17.39
N GLY A 120 -1.57 10.77 -16.67
CA GLY A 120 -1.29 12.13 -16.22
C GLY A 120 0.10 12.24 -15.60
N ASN A 121 0.37 13.32 -14.89
CA ASN A 121 1.66 13.54 -14.24
C ASN A 121 1.60 13.46 -12.72
N GLU A 122 0.42 13.60 -12.15
CA GLU A 122 0.19 13.50 -10.71
C GLU A 122 -1.15 12.85 -10.45
N LEU A 123 -1.15 11.90 -9.53
CA LEU A 123 -2.37 11.29 -9.01
C LEU A 123 -2.43 11.53 -7.50
N ILE A 124 -3.60 11.96 -7.04
CA ILE A 124 -3.95 11.95 -5.62
C ILE A 124 -5.12 10.98 -5.45
N ALA A 125 -4.87 9.87 -4.77
CA ALA A 125 -5.87 8.86 -4.48
C ALA A 125 -6.24 8.91 -3.00
N ASP A 126 -7.46 9.36 -2.74
CA ASP A 126 -8.07 9.31 -1.41
C ASP A 126 -8.77 7.97 -1.25
N ILE A 127 -8.14 7.06 -0.50
CA ILE A 127 -8.59 5.68 -0.38
C ILE A 127 -9.91 5.60 0.38
N ASP A 128 -10.04 6.33 1.48
CA ASP A 128 -11.21 6.26 2.34
C ASP A 128 -12.46 6.83 1.66
N ASN A 129 -12.30 7.90 0.89
CA ASN A 129 -13.39 8.55 0.17
C ASN A 129 -13.58 8.05 -1.27
N ASN A 130 -12.77 7.07 -1.67
CA ASN A 130 -12.81 6.47 -3.01
C ASN A 130 -12.73 7.52 -4.14
N LYS A 131 -11.89 8.54 -3.95
CA LYS A 131 -11.71 9.66 -4.87
C LYS A 131 -10.34 9.64 -5.52
N ARG A 132 -10.28 9.96 -6.81
CA ARG A 132 -9.07 10.06 -7.61
C ARG A 132 -9.02 11.44 -8.27
N ILE A 133 -7.89 12.13 -8.10
CA ILE A 133 -7.61 13.38 -8.81
C ILE A 133 -6.38 13.14 -9.65
N LEU A 134 -6.55 13.21 -10.97
CA LEU A 134 -5.46 13.02 -11.93
C LEU A 134 -5.20 14.35 -12.63
N ASN A 135 -4.02 14.89 -12.42
CA ASN A 135 -3.57 16.13 -13.03
C ASN A 135 -2.63 15.82 -14.20
N SER A 136 -2.88 16.43 -15.34
CA SER A 136 -1.98 16.39 -16.48
C SER A 136 -0.98 17.54 -16.41
N ALA A 137 0.16 17.43 -17.13
CA ALA A 137 1.09 18.54 -17.25
C ALA A 137 0.36 19.72 -17.90
N ASN A 138 0.43 20.89 -17.27
CA ASN A 138 0.02 22.13 -17.88
C ASN A 138 1.07 22.56 -18.93
N ASP A 139 0.99 22.00 -20.11
CA ASP A 139 1.47 22.68 -21.30
C ASP A 139 0.23 23.44 -21.84
N GLY A 140 0.14 24.72 -21.69
CA GLY A 140 -0.98 25.61 -21.95
C GLY A 140 -1.72 25.47 -23.30
N SER A 141 -1.93 24.26 -23.77
CA SER A 141 -2.74 23.95 -24.95
C SER A 141 -4.08 23.36 -24.49
N LEU A 142 -5.04 24.25 -24.28
CA LEU A 142 -6.44 23.87 -24.43
C LEU A 142 -6.60 23.48 -25.90
N VAL A 143 -6.69 22.20 -26.18
CA VAL A 143 -7.21 21.71 -27.46
C VAL A 143 -8.72 21.76 -27.34
N GLU A 144 -9.34 22.71 -28.02
CA GLU A 144 -10.78 22.76 -28.25
C GLU A 144 -11.22 21.55 -29.09
#